data_22b6e7bbb3ad1c2f954e607c53c6d199
#
_entry.id   22b6e7bbb3ad1c2f954e607c53c6d199
#
_cell.length_a   1.000
_cell.length_b   1.000
_cell.length_c   1.000
_cell.angle_alpha   90.00
_cell.angle_beta   90.00
_cell.angle_gamma   90.00
#
_symmetry.space_group_name_H-M   'P 1'
#
loop_
_entity.id
_entity.type
_entity.pdbx_description
1 polymer ?
#
loop_
_entity_poly.entity_id
_entity_poly.type
_entity_poly.pdbx_seq_one_letter_code
_entity_poly.pdbx_strand_id
1 'polypeptide(L)'
;DVTKLSAPERPNLGIGYAPEDRRLFSAFSVEENILLPGQVAKLGSAEIGRRLDKIYTILPELKEMAGRPAGNVSGGQGKMVALGRALMIGTKLLMLDEPFQGLAPALAHRYAEALGKLRDVDPDVTLIITESNPQLLKSFARRTLTIERGEIAEDTRKEDAA
;
A
#
# COMPACT_ATOMS: atom_id res chain seq x y z
N ASP A 1 0.98 0.63 -21.36
CA ASP A 1 -0.09 -0.36 -21.49
C ASP A 1 0.36 -1.68 -20.85
N VAL A 2 -0.41 -2.18 -19.89
CA VAL A 2 -0.13 -3.44 -19.17
C VAL A 2 -1.17 -4.54 -19.46
N THR A 3 -2.04 -4.29 -20.42
CA THR A 3 -3.18 -5.15 -20.73
C THR A 3 -2.74 -6.58 -21.11
N LYS A 4 -1.63 -6.69 -21.81
CA LYS A 4 -1.08 -7.97 -22.30
C LYS A 4 -0.09 -8.63 -21.33
N LEU A 5 0.29 -7.95 -20.24
CA LEU A 5 1.21 -8.49 -19.25
C LEU A 5 0.48 -9.42 -18.28
N SER A 6 1.10 -10.55 -17.99
CA SER A 6 0.63 -11.43 -16.92
C SER A 6 0.77 -10.77 -15.55
N ALA A 7 -0.01 -11.24 -14.56
CA ALA A 7 0.05 -10.69 -13.21
C ALA A 7 1.46 -10.73 -12.58
N PRO A 8 2.27 -11.82 -12.75
CA PRO A 8 3.64 -11.87 -12.23
C PRO A 8 4.63 -10.89 -12.88
N GLU A 9 4.36 -10.39 -14.08
CA GLU A 9 5.24 -9.44 -14.77
C GLU A 9 5.05 -7.99 -14.32
N ARG A 10 3.86 -7.64 -13.82
CA ARG A 10 3.50 -6.28 -13.45
C ARG A 10 4.36 -5.69 -12.32
N PRO A 11 4.74 -6.45 -11.27
CA PRO A 11 5.64 -5.96 -10.23
C PRO A 11 6.98 -5.43 -10.76
N ASN A 12 7.51 -6.01 -11.84
CA ASN A 12 8.77 -5.59 -12.47
C ASN A 12 8.68 -4.17 -13.08
N LEU A 13 7.48 -3.65 -13.25
CA LEU A 13 7.24 -2.27 -13.72
C LEU A 13 7.14 -1.25 -12.56
N GLY A 14 7.35 -1.68 -11.33
CA GLY A 14 7.19 -0.84 -10.15
C GLY A 14 5.73 -0.69 -9.70
N ILE A 15 4.89 -1.71 -9.97
CA ILE A 15 3.48 -1.74 -9.55
C ILE A 15 3.37 -2.58 -8.28
N GLY A 16 3.02 -1.95 -7.15
CA GLY A 16 2.69 -2.61 -5.90
C GLY A 16 1.18 -2.74 -5.72
N TYR A 17 0.73 -3.85 -5.12
CA TYR A 17 -0.68 -4.10 -4.86
C TYR A 17 -0.89 -4.63 -3.45
N ALA A 18 -1.78 -4.01 -2.71
CA ALA A 18 -2.26 -4.46 -1.41
C ALA A 18 -3.74 -4.83 -1.54
N PRO A 19 -4.09 -6.13 -1.58
CA PRO A 19 -5.47 -6.60 -1.66
C PRO A 19 -6.21 -6.42 -0.33
N GLU A 20 -7.53 -6.36 -0.37
CA GLU A 20 -8.42 -6.28 0.78
C GLU A 20 -8.13 -7.40 1.82
N ASP A 21 -7.94 -8.63 1.36
CA ASP A 21 -7.74 -9.83 2.17
C ASP A 21 -6.30 -10.03 2.70
N ARG A 22 -5.41 -9.06 2.48
CA ARG A 22 -4.03 -8.98 2.97
C ARG A 22 -3.08 -10.07 2.44
N ARG A 23 -3.50 -11.33 2.32
CA ARG A 23 -2.75 -12.51 1.84
C ARG A 23 -1.35 -12.64 2.44
N LEU A 24 -1.25 -12.54 3.76
CA LEU A 24 0.03 -12.69 4.46
C LEU A 24 0.43 -14.17 4.56
N PHE A 25 1.73 -14.41 4.52
CA PHE A 25 2.31 -15.71 4.86
C PHE A 25 2.41 -15.81 6.38
N SER A 26 1.47 -16.54 7.00
CA SER A 26 1.30 -16.58 8.45
C SER A 26 2.49 -17.15 9.21
N ALA A 27 3.24 -18.06 8.57
CA ALA A 27 4.44 -18.67 9.14
C ALA A 27 5.68 -17.76 9.08
N PHE A 28 5.66 -16.73 8.21
CA PHE A 28 6.74 -15.76 8.09
C PHE A 28 6.57 -14.66 9.12
N SER A 29 7.68 -14.06 9.54
CA SER A 29 7.64 -12.82 10.32
C SER A 29 7.06 -11.67 9.51
N VAL A 30 6.74 -10.56 10.18
CA VAL A 30 6.31 -9.31 9.54
C VAL A 30 7.37 -8.84 8.55
N GLU A 31 8.64 -8.80 8.94
CA GLU A 31 9.74 -8.37 8.08
C GLU A 31 9.92 -9.29 6.87
N GLU A 32 9.91 -10.61 7.07
CA GLU A 32 10.01 -11.57 5.96
C GLU A 32 8.87 -11.39 4.94
N ASN A 33 7.65 -11.13 5.41
CA ASN A 33 6.53 -10.78 4.53
C ASN A 33 6.81 -9.54 3.69
N ILE A 34 7.41 -8.51 4.29
CA ILE A 34 7.73 -7.24 3.61
C ILE A 34 8.87 -7.45 2.59
N LEU A 35 9.89 -8.23 2.95
CA LEU A 35 11.07 -8.48 2.10
C LEU A 35 10.77 -9.37 0.90
N LEU A 36 9.83 -10.30 1.04
CA LEU A 36 9.54 -11.34 0.05
C LEU A 36 9.34 -10.81 -1.40
N PRO A 37 8.56 -9.75 -1.66
CA PRO A 37 8.41 -9.25 -3.04
C PRO A 37 9.74 -8.78 -3.66
N GLY A 38 10.60 -8.14 -2.88
CA GLY A 38 11.93 -7.71 -3.34
C GLY A 38 12.84 -8.89 -3.68
N GLN A 39 12.79 -9.95 -2.86
CA GLN A 39 13.54 -11.18 -3.10
C GLN A 39 13.04 -11.92 -4.35
N VAL A 40 11.71 -12.03 -4.53
CA VAL A 40 11.10 -12.64 -5.71
C VAL A 40 11.45 -11.87 -6.99
N ALA A 41 11.47 -10.53 -6.91
CA ALA A 41 11.90 -9.66 -8.01
C ALA A 41 13.43 -9.65 -8.22
N LYS A 42 14.19 -10.41 -7.42
CA LYS A 42 15.66 -10.51 -7.48
C LYS A 42 16.34 -9.14 -7.35
N LEU A 43 15.81 -8.25 -6.53
CA LEU A 43 16.46 -6.99 -6.21
C LEU A 43 17.74 -7.26 -5.42
N GLY A 44 18.77 -6.44 -5.65
CA GLY A 44 20.02 -6.52 -4.87
C GLY A 44 19.78 -6.20 -3.38
N SER A 45 20.59 -6.79 -2.49
CA SER A 45 20.44 -6.63 -1.03
C SER A 45 20.48 -5.17 -0.57
N ALA A 46 21.33 -4.35 -1.17
CA ALA A 46 21.42 -2.92 -0.88
C ALA A 46 20.09 -2.17 -1.25
N GLU A 47 19.45 -2.54 -2.36
CA GLU A 47 18.17 -1.96 -2.79
C GLU A 47 17.05 -2.38 -1.85
N ILE A 48 16.98 -3.66 -1.48
CA ILE A 48 16.01 -4.19 -0.52
C ILE A 48 16.16 -3.45 0.82
N GLY A 49 17.40 -3.28 1.31
CA GLY A 49 17.67 -2.54 2.56
C GLY A 49 17.17 -1.11 2.50
N ARG A 50 17.49 -0.36 1.44
CA ARG A 50 17.01 1.03 1.26
C ARG A 50 15.48 1.12 1.25
N ARG A 51 14.81 0.19 0.56
CA ARG A 51 13.34 0.16 0.52
C ARG A 51 12.75 -0.21 1.88
N LEU A 52 13.36 -1.13 2.61
CA LEU A 52 12.94 -1.49 3.96
C LEU A 52 13.05 -0.29 4.92
N ASP A 53 14.16 0.43 4.88
CA ASP A 53 14.36 1.64 5.71
C ASP A 53 13.31 2.71 5.39
N LYS A 54 12.99 2.91 4.10
CA LYS A 54 11.91 3.79 3.67
C LYS A 54 10.54 3.34 4.20
N ILE A 55 10.23 2.04 4.11
CA ILE A 55 9.00 1.46 4.62
C ILE A 55 8.88 1.70 6.12
N TYR A 56 9.95 1.51 6.88
CA TYR A 56 9.96 1.77 8.32
C TYR A 56 9.88 3.26 8.68
N THR A 57 10.32 4.15 7.79
CA THR A 57 10.12 5.59 7.95
C THR A 57 8.64 5.95 7.80
N ILE A 58 7.94 5.32 6.86
CA ILE A 58 6.52 5.55 6.59
C ILE A 58 5.64 4.86 7.64
N LEU A 59 6.01 3.63 8.03
CA LEU A 59 5.27 2.72 8.91
C LEU A 59 6.17 2.23 10.05
N PRO A 60 6.52 3.08 11.02
CA PRO A 60 7.47 2.72 12.09
C PRO A 60 6.98 1.54 12.95
N GLU A 61 5.67 1.34 13.07
CA GLU A 61 5.07 0.22 13.80
C GLU A 61 5.49 -1.14 13.24
N LEU A 62 5.78 -1.21 11.94
CA LEU A 62 6.26 -2.46 11.31
C LEU A 62 7.64 -2.85 11.81
N LYS A 63 8.50 -1.88 12.10
CA LYS A 63 9.82 -2.12 12.70
C LYS A 63 9.71 -2.69 14.11
N GLU A 64 8.79 -2.17 14.92
CA GLU A 64 8.56 -2.64 16.29
C GLU A 64 8.06 -4.09 16.34
N MET A 65 7.38 -4.54 15.29
CA MET A 65 6.84 -5.90 15.20
C MET A 65 7.57 -6.77 14.16
N ALA A 66 8.74 -6.36 13.67
CA ALA A 66 9.45 -7.00 12.56
C ALA A 66 9.63 -8.52 12.72
N GLY A 67 10.04 -8.97 13.90
CA GLY A 67 10.25 -10.39 14.22
C GLY A 67 8.98 -11.17 14.61
N ARG A 68 7.80 -10.50 14.69
CA ARG A 68 6.56 -11.18 15.06
C ARG A 68 6.05 -12.04 13.91
N PRO A 69 5.61 -13.30 14.16
CA PRO A 69 4.93 -14.09 13.13
C PRO A 69 3.69 -13.36 12.60
N ALA A 70 3.53 -13.30 11.28
CA ALA A 70 2.41 -12.56 10.67
C ALA A 70 1.05 -13.19 10.98
N GLY A 71 1.01 -14.47 11.36
CA GLY A 71 -0.21 -15.11 11.88
C GLY A 71 -0.68 -14.55 13.23
N ASN A 72 0.18 -13.84 13.98
CA ASN A 72 -0.11 -13.29 15.31
C ASN A 72 -0.37 -11.79 15.31
N VAL A 73 -0.51 -11.16 14.15
CA VAL A 73 -0.87 -9.74 14.05
C VAL A 73 -2.39 -9.57 13.99
N SER A 74 -2.88 -8.43 14.51
CA SER A 74 -4.30 -8.09 14.38
C SER A 74 -4.68 -7.85 12.91
N GLY A 75 -5.99 -7.84 12.61
CA GLY A 75 -6.48 -7.56 11.26
C GLY A 75 -5.95 -6.26 10.69
N GLY A 76 -5.97 -5.20 11.49
CA GLY A 76 -5.47 -3.89 11.07
C GLY A 76 -3.95 -3.83 10.94
N GLN A 77 -3.20 -4.46 11.86
CA GLN A 77 -1.75 -4.61 11.71
C GLN A 77 -1.41 -5.37 10.43
N GLY A 78 -2.19 -6.41 10.09
CA GLY A 78 -2.03 -7.15 8.85
C GLY A 78 -2.24 -6.30 7.59
N LYS A 79 -3.14 -5.31 7.61
CA LYS A 79 -3.28 -4.33 6.52
C LYS A 79 -2.04 -3.43 6.40
N MET A 80 -1.43 -3.03 7.50
CA MET A 80 -0.15 -2.30 7.47
C MET A 80 0.99 -3.15 6.89
N VAL A 81 1.06 -4.44 7.25
CA VAL A 81 2.04 -5.37 6.65
C VAL A 81 1.80 -5.52 5.13
N ALA A 82 0.55 -5.63 4.69
CA ALA A 82 0.21 -5.69 3.27
C ALA A 82 0.62 -4.41 2.52
N LEU A 83 0.45 -3.23 3.14
CA LEU A 83 0.96 -1.97 2.61
C LEU A 83 2.49 -1.98 2.50
N GLY A 84 3.20 -2.41 3.55
CA GLY A 84 4.66 -2.54 3.53
C GLY A 84 5.16 -3.46 2.41
N ARG A 85 4.48 -4.59 2.17
CA ARG A 85 4.75 -5.48 1.04
C ARG A 85 4.56 -4.80 -0.31
N ALA A 86 3.47 -4.06 -0.47
CA ALA A 86 3.19 -3.32 -1.69
C ALA A 86 4.23 -2.23 -1.95
N LEU A 87 4.66 -1.51 -0.90
CA LEU A 87 5.71 -0.49 -0.95
C LEU A 87 7.09 -1.06 -1.34
N MET A 88 7.38 -2.32 -1.01
CA MET A 88 8.64 -2.96 -1.39
C MET A 88 8.84 -3.01 -2.92
N ILE A 89 7.76 -3.09 -3.68
CA ILE A 89 7.78 -3.16 -5.16
C ILE A 89 7.21 -1.90 -5.81
N GLY A 90 6.23 -1.26 -5.19
CA GLY A 90 5.48 -0.14 -5.74
C GLY A 90 6.30 1.16 -5.77
N THR A 91 7.17 1.29 -6.75
CA THR A 91 8.03 2.48 -6.93
C THR A 91 7.45 3.49 -7.93
N LYS A 92 6.39 3.12 -8.66
CA LYS A 92 5.70 3.99 -9.63
C LYS A 92 4.21 4.07 -9.38
N LEU A 93 3.60 2.94 -9.04
CA LEU A 93 2.16 2.83 -8.81
C LEU A 93 1.90 1.92 -7.61
N LEU A 94 1.09 2.40 -6.70
CA LEU A 94 0.52 1.64 -5.60
C LEU A 94 -0.99 1.54 -5.79
N MET A 95 -1.49 0.31 -5.78
CA MET A 95 -2.91 -0.02 -5.83
C MET A 95 -3.32 -0.60 -4.48
N LEU A 96 -4.26 0.05 -3.81
CA LEU A 96 -4.75 -0.33 -2.49
C LEU A 96 -6.25 -0.61 -2.58
N ASP A 97 -6.63 -1.83 -2.18
CA ASP A 97 -8.01 -2.30 -2.28
C ASP A 97 -8.65 -2.32 -0.88
N GLU A 98 -9.66 -1.47 -0.68
CA GLU A 98 -10.38 -1.29 0.60
C GLU A 98 -9.43 -1.19 1.82
N PRO A 99 -8.41 -0.32 1.80
CA PRO A 99 -7.37 -0.31 2.83
C PRO A 99 -7.90 0.05 4.22
N PHE A 100 -8.98 0.80 4.32
CA PHE A 100 -9.56 1.24 5.60
C PHE A 100 -10.65 0.32 6.14
N GLN A 101 -11.13 -0.64 5.34
CA GLN A 101 -12.21 -1.53 5.73
C GLN A 101 -11.83 -2.34 6.98
N GLY A 102 -12.70 -2.32 7.99
CA GLY A 102 -12.53 -3.07 9.23
C GLY A 102 -11.43 -2.56 10.15
N LEU A 103 -10.87 -1.36 9.90
CA LEU A 103 -9.92 -0.73 10.81
C LEU A 103 -10.65 -0.01 11.95
N ALA A 104 -10.11 -0.15 13.17
CA ALA A 104 -10.48 0.75 14.27
C ALA A 104 -10.10 2.20 13.92
N PRO A 105 -10.87 3.23 14.37
CA PRO A 105 -10.65 4.62 13.99
C PRO A 105 -9.20 5.12 14.16
N ALA A 106 -8.57 4.80 15.27
CA ALA A 106 -7.18 5.19 15.53
C ALA A 106 -6.20 4.59 14.50
N LEU A 107 -6.43 3.35 14.08
CA LEU A 107 -5.58 2.67 13.13
C LEU A 107 -5.84 3.15 11.69
N ALA A 108 -7.10 3.45 11.36
CA ALA A 108 -7.47 4.07 10.08
C ALA A 108 -6.78 5.44 9.93
N HIS A 109 -6.75 6.24 11.01
CA HIS A 109 -6.05 7.52 11.02
C HIS A 109 -4.55 7.35 10.77
N ARG A 110 -3.89 6.43 11.49
CA ARG A 110 -2.47 6.11 11.25
C ARG A 110 -2.18 5.63 9.83
N TYR A 111 -3.08 4.82 9.26
CA TYR A 111 -2.92 4.36 7.88
C TYR A 111 -3.00 5.54 6.91
N ALA A 112 -3.95 6.47 7.12
CA ALA A 112 -4.08 7.69 6.32
C ALA A 112 -2.84 8.60 6.45
N GLU A 113 -2.30 8.76 7.68
CA GLU A 113 -1.04 9.48 7.92
C GLU A 113 0.14 8.84 7.16
N ALA A 114 0.23 7.51 7.16
CA ALA A 114 1.27 6.79 6.41
C ALA A 114 1.19 7.05 4.91
N LEU A 115 -0.02 7.10 4.34
CA LEU A 115 -0.22 7.46 2.93
C LEU A 115 0.14 8.94 2.66
N GLY A 116 -0.11 9.84 3.61
CA GLY A 116 0.35 11.23 3.55
C GLY A 116 1.88 11.31 3.52
N LYS A 117 2.55 10.64 4.46
CA LYS A 117 4.02 10.55 4.52
C LYS A 117 4.62 9.95 3.25
N LEU A 118 3.99 8.93 2.67
CA LEU A 118 4.45 8.35 1.42
C LEU A 118 4.55 9.40 0.32
N ARG A 119 3.56 10.27 0.19
CA ARG A 119 3.57 11.34 -0.80
C ARG A 119 4.72 12.32 -0.59
N ASP A 120 5.09 12.59 0.67
CA ASP A 120 6.18 13.51 1.00
C ASP A 120 7.57 12.85 0.77
N VAL A 121 7.68 11.56 1.07
CA VAL A 121 8.94 10.78 0.94
C VAL A 121 9.18 10.33 -0.51
N ASP A 122 8.11 10.08 -1.26
CA ASP A 122 8.17 9.54 -2.64
C ASP A 122 7.08 10.17 -3.52
N PRO A 123 7.25 11.45 -3.91
CA PRO A 123 6.24 12.21 -4.63
C PRO A 123 5.94 11.65 -6.04
N ASP A 124 6.84 10.85 -6.59
CA ASP A 124 6.70 10.27 -7.93
C ASP A 124 5.79 9.02 -7.94
N VAL A 125 5.44 8.47 -6.76
CA VAL A 125 4.55 7.32 -6.68
C VAL A 125 3.09 7.75 -6.82
N THR A 126 2.42 7.19 -7.81
CA THR A 126 0.97 7.35 -7.99
C THR A 126 0.21 6.38 -7.09
N LEU A 127 -0.84 6.86 -6.41
CA LEU A 127 -1.74 6.03 -5.62
C LEU A 127 -3.08 5.84 -6.35
N ILE A 128 -3.56 4.60 -6.42
CA ILE A 128 -4.93 4.26 -6.77
C ILE A 128 -5.52 3.53 -5.57
N ILE A 129 -6.62 4.03 -5.03
CA ILE A 129 -7.28 3.47 -3.86
C ILE A 129 -8.74 3.22 -4.21
N THR A 130 -9.20 1.99 -4.02
CA THR A 130 -10.64 1.67 -4.03
C THR A 130 -11.17 1.74 -2.62
N GLU A 131 -12.29 2.39 -2.41
CA GLU A 131 -12.92 2.55 -1.09
C GLU A 131 -14.42 2.73 -1.20
N SER A 132 -15.16 1.99 -0.41
CA SER A 132 -16.61 2.12 -0.29
C SER A 132 -17.02 3.32 0.60
N ASN A 133 -16.15 3.74 1.53
CA ASN A 133 -16.34 4.93 2.37
C ASN A 133 -15.20 5.94 2.15
N PRO A 134 -15.34 6.87 1.20
CA PRO A 134 -14.25 7.77 0.80
C PRO A 134 -13.94 8.91 1.79
N GLN A 135 -14.60 8.97 2.96
CA GLN A 135 -14.42 10.11 3.89
C GLN A 135 -12.96 10.30 4.32
N LEU A 136 -12.23 9.20 4.57
CA LEU A 136 -10.81 9.23 4.96
C LEU A 136 -9.89 9.64 3.80
N LEU A 137 -10.35 9.54 2.56
CA LEU A 137 -9.59 9.92 1.37
C LEU A 137 -9.77 11.40 0.99
N LYS A 138 -10.81 12.06 1.49
CA LYS A 138 -11.15 13.45 1.13
C LYS A 138 -10.01 14.44 1.38
N SER A 139 -9.17 14.20 2.38
CA SER A 139 -8.07 15.09 2.73
C SER A 139 -6.91 15.06 1.72
N PHE A 140 -6.65 13.92 1.08
CA PHE A 140 -5.47 13.74 0.23
C PHE A 140 -5.76 13.25 -1.20
N ALA A 141 -6.97 12.79 -1.52
CA ALA A 141 -7.33 12.43 -2.89
C ALA A 141 -7.35 13.68 -3.79
N ARG A 142 -6.62 13.64 -4.91
CA ARG A 142 -6.61 14.70 -5.93
C ARG A 142 -7.71 14.52 -6.96
N ARG A 143 -8.07 13.27 -7.24
CA ARG A 143 -9.14 12.89 -8.16
C ARG A 143 -9.95 11.77 -7.56
N THR A 144 -11.25 11.85 -7.64
CA THR A 144 -12.19 10.82 -7.18
C THR A 144 -13.08 10.42 -8.35
N LEU A 145 -13.17 9.12 -8.60
CA LEU A 145 -14.09 8.52 -9.56
C LEU A 145 -15.13 7.72 -8.77
N THR A 146 -16.40 8.12 -8.87
CA THR A 146 -17.50 7.36 -8.30
C THR A 146 -18.01 6.39 -9.37
N ILE A 147 -18.00 5.09 -9.03
CA ILE A 147 -18.46 4.03 -9.93
C ILE A 147 -19.79 3.49 -9.42
N GLU A 148 -20.81 3.54 -10.25
CA GLU A 148 -22.13 2.98 -9.98
C GLU A 148 -22.56 2.07 -11.13
N ARG A 149 -23.00 0.85 -10.82
CA ARG A 149 -23.48 -0.14 -11.80
C ARG A 149 -22.54 -0.39 -12.98
N GLY A 150 -21.22 -0.26 -12.75
CA GLY A 150 -20.19 -0.49 -13.78
C GLY A 150 -19.88 0.73 -14.65
N GLU A 151 -20.48 1.89 -14.37
CA GLU A 151 -20.23 3.15 -15.08
C GLU A 151 -19.63 4.20 -14.14
N ILE A 152 -18.86 5.15 -14.69
CA ILE A 152 -18.37 6.30 -13.92
C ILE A 152 -19.52 7.30 -13.80
N ALA A 153 -20.11 7.38 -12.61
CA ALA A 153 -21.20 8.30 -12.29
C ALA A 153 -20.69 9.71 -12.03
N GLU A 154 -19.50 9.84 -11.46
CA GLU A 154 -18.90 11.13 -11.10
C GLU A 154 -17.37 11.08 -11.26
N ASP A 155 -16.77 12.16 -11.77
CA ASP A 155 -15.34 12.39 -11.86
C ASP A 155 -15.01 13.79 -11.30
N THR A 156 -14.56 13.84 -10.05
CA THR A 156 -14.21 15.10 -9.39
C THR A 156 -12.70 15.24 -9.26
N ARG A 157 -12.18 16.45 -9.54
CA ARG A 157 -10.78 16.81 -9.33
C ARG A 157 -10.70 17.97 -8.35
N LYS A 158 -9.78 17.89 -7.39
CA LYS A 158 -9.39 19.08 -6.63
C LYS A 158 -8.49 19.93 -7.50
N GLU A 159 -8.84 21.19 -7.65
CA GLU A 159 -7.92 22.19 -8.18
C GLU A 159 -6.73 22.28 -7.21
N ASP A 160 -5.51 22.20 -7.74
CA ASP A 160 -4.32 22.46 -6.92
C ASP A 160 -4.45 23.91 -6.42
N ALA A 161 -4.53 24.06 -5.09
CA ALA A 161 -4.46 25.38 -4.48
C ALA A 161 -3.11 26.00 -4.87
N ALA A 162 -3.18 27.07 -5.64
CA ALA A 162 -2.03 27.82 -6.12
C ALA A 162 -1.23 28.43 -4.94
#